data_ed206fa69406c4758b2dedf2f9eb78bb
#
_entry.id   ed206fa69406c4758b2dedf2f9eb78bb
#
_cell.length_a   1.000
_cell.length_b   1.000
_cell.length_c   1.000
_cell.angle_alpha   90.00
_cell.angle_beta   90.00
_cell.angle_gamma   90.00
#
_symmetry.space_group_name_H-M   'P 1'
#
loop_
_entity.id
_entity.type
_entity.pdbx_description
1 polymer ?
#
loop_
_entity_poly.entity_id
_entity_poly.type
_entity_poly.pdbx_seq_one_letter_code
_entity_poly.pdbx_strand_id
1 'polypeptide(L)'
;MTKNEFERWMSSKEAATRMGISPSTFKRLCDANDIPVIRTPGGHRRIDCSQFEVVSRLMQRKGHGAESSIITTEEVFALLLVADHLQLIERFYRAAPTIQRQIELIEDVFVPALWRVGDQWQRNTISVSQEKICTSTAAMVLDGLTARFSTSAKRERTFVGASFVSSHDTLASKIVALGLMSINVRPIFLGCGIAPEYIAECAALSNAEAVWISHTHVLDLEQVVRDHNTLRKLLPAGVRVIIGGGGLSPSARRLIDDCTYYESILAWLERENSLRVS
;
A
#
# COMPACT_ATOMS: atom_id res chain seq x y z
N MET A 1 25.88 -22.39 1.11
CA MET A 1 25.01 -22.36 2.30
C MET A 1 24.30 -23.70 2.39
N THR A 2 24.49 -24.40 3.50
CA THR A 2 23.89 -25.72 3.76
C THR A 2 22.38 -25.57 4.06
N LYS A 3 21.59 -26.63 3.88
CA LYS A 3 20.13 -26.65 4.11
C LYS A 3 19.75 -26.11 5.51
N ASN A 4 20.58 -26.32 6.51
CA ASN A 4 20.43 -25.83 7.90
C ASN A 4 20.64 -24.31 8.04
N GLU A 5 21.41 -23.67 7.18
CA GLU A 5 21.59 -22.21 7.23
C GLU A 5 20.39 -21.45 6.68
N PHE A 6 19.61 -22.04 5.76
CA PHE A 6 18.39 -21.42 5.23
C PHE A 6 17.25 -21.38 6.26
N GLU A 7 17.14 -22.38 7.13
CA GLU A 7 16.10 -22.46 8.18
C GLU A 7 16.30 -21.41 9.29
N ARG A 8 17.51 -20.88 9.42
CA ARG A 8 17.86 -19.84 10.40
C ARG A 8 17.39 -18.45 9.99
N TRP A 9 17.15 -18.20 8.72
CA TRP A 9 16.90 -16.87 8.17
C TRP A 9 15.52 -16.75 7.57
N MET A 10 14.74 -15.81 8.10
CA MET A 10 13.39 -15.47 7.65
C MET A 10 13.41 -14.24 6.73
N SER A 11 12.57 -14.21 5.70
CA SER A 11 12.42 -13.00 4.89
C SER A 11 11.67 -11.91 5.64
N SER A 12 11.95 -10.63 5.32
CA SER A 12 11.22 -9.51 5.93
C SER A 12 9.70 -9.59 5.66
N LYS A 13 9.29 -10.15 4.51
CA LYS A 13 7.89 -10.38 4.19
C LYS A 13 7.27 -11.44 5.10
N GLU A 14 7.96 -12.55 5.29
CA GLU A 14 7.52 -13.63 6.18
C GLU A 14 7.46 -13.18 7.65
N ALA A 15 8.49 -12.46 8.11
CA ALA A 15 8.52 -11.91 9.46
C ALA A 15 7.37 -10.91 9.68
N ALA A 16 7.14 -10.02 8.73
CA ALA A 16 6.02 -9.07 8.77
C ALA A 16 4.66 -9.78 8.81
N THR A 17 4.47 -10.81 7.97
CA THR A 17 3.24 -11.62 7.98
C THR A 17 3.00 -12.30 9.32
N ARG A 18 4.04 -12.90 9.93
CA ARG A 18 3.93 -13.54 11.25
C ARG A 18 3.62 -12.55 12.38
N MET A 19 4.02 -11.30 12.22
CA MET A 19 3.76 -10.21 13.19
C MET A 19 2.46 -9.47 12.90
N GLY A 20 1.76 -9.76 11.80
CA GLY A 20 0.56 -9.04 11.39
C GLY A 20 0.79 -7.57 11.03
N ILE A 21 1.97 -7.21 10.53
CA ILE A 21 2.34 -5.85 10.13
C ILE A 21 2.79 -5.79 8.68
N SER A 22 2.86 -4.58 8.11
CA SER A 22 3.39 -4.39 6.74
C SER A 22 4.89 -4.66 6.66
N PRO A 23 5.45 -5.13 5.52
CA PRO A 23 6.89 -5.25 5.33
C PRO A 23 7.64 -3.92 5.49
N SER A 24 7.03 -2.80 5.15
CA SER A 24 7.59 -1.46 5.35
C SER A 24 7.69 -1.09 6.82
N THR A 25 6.64 -1.38 7.60
CA THR A 25 6.64 -1.23 9.06
C THR A 25 7.70 -2.10 9.70
N PHE A 26 7.80 -3.37 9.28
CA PHE A 26 8.84 -4.28 9.77
C PHE A 26 10.24 -3.76 9.47
N LYS A 27 10.48 -3.26 8.25
CA LYS A 27 11.74 -2.65 7.85
C LYS A 27 12.09 -1.44 8.74
N ARG A 28 11.15 -0.50 8.90
CA ARG A 28 11.32 0.68 9.75
C ARG A 28 11.61 0.30 11.21
N LEU A 29 10.96 -0.73 11.71
CA LEU A 29 11.17 -1.26 13.05
C LEU A 29 12.59 -1.83 13.21
N CYS A 30 13.07 -2.59 12.23
CA CYS A 30 14.44 -3.11 12.23
C CYS A 30 15.46 -1.96 12.18
N ASP A 31 15.26 -1.00 11.29
CA ASP A 31 16.17 0.14 11.13
C ASP A 31 16.20 1.04 12.40
N ALA A 32 15.05 1.26 13.06
CA ALA A 32 14.94 2.08 14.27
C ALA A 32 15.46 1.43 15.55
N ASN A 33 15.67 0.11 15.58
CA ASN A 33 16.14 -0.61 16.76
C ASN A 33 17.46 -1.36 16.50
N ASP A 34 18.20 -0.99 15.44
CA ASP A 34 19.50 -1.59 15.05
C ASP A 34 19.47 -3.12 14.97
N ILE A 35 18.34 -3.70 14.52
CA ILE A 35 18.20 -5.14 14.44
C ILE A 35 19.01 -5.66 13.25
N PRO A 36 19.93 -6.60 13.48
CA PRO A 36 20.79 -7.10 12.42
C PRO A 36 20.00 -7.78 11.31
N VAL A 37 20.17 -7.30 10.09
CA VAL A 37 19.62 -7.91 8.88
C VAL A 37 20.73 -8.21 7.91
N ILE A 38 20.67 -9.38 7.25
CA ILE A 38 21.54 -9.66 6.11
C ILE A 38 20.81 -9.34 4.81
N ARG A 39 21.57 -9.04 3.76
CA ARG A 39 21.04 -8.87 2.41
C ARG A 39 21.50 -10.03 1.54
N THR A 40 20.55 -10.64 0.83
CA THR A 40 20.89 -11.65 -0.18
C THR A 40 21.54 -10.95 -1.39
N PRO A 41 22.24 -11.69 -2.29
CA PRO A 41 22.77 -11.13 -3.53
C PRO A 41 21.72 -10.42 -4.40
N GLY A 42 20.45 -10.80 -4.29
CA GLY A 42 19.31 -10.11 -4.93
C GLY A 42 18.79 -8.89 -4.16
N GLY A 43 19.48 -8.42 -3.11
CA GLY A 43 19.11 -7.23 -2.34
C GLY A 43 17.99 -7.44 -1.30
N HIS A 44 17.44 -8.66 -1.17
CA HIS A 44 16.38 -8.93 -0.21
C HIS A 44 16.94 -9.02 1.22
N ARG A 45 16.26 -8.37 2.16
CA ARG A 45 16.58 -8.45 3.59
C ARG A 45 16.12 -9.77 4.18
N ARG A 46 16.97 -10.36 5.03
CA ARG A 46 16.63 -11.51 5.87
C ARG A 46 17.01 -11.23 7.30
N ILE A 47 16.17 -11.69 8.22
CA ILE A 47 16.38 -11.58 9.67
C ILE A 47 16.65 -12.96 10.26
N ASP A 48 17.52 -13.04 11.24
CA ASP A 48 17.75 -14.27 12.02
C ASP A 48 16.46 -14.58 12.81
N CYS A 49 15.99 -15.83 12.74
CA CYS A 49 14.80 -16.28 13.46
C CYS A 49 14.89 -16.06 14.98
N SER A 50 16.11 -16.06 15.55
CA SER A 50 16.31 -15.74 16.96
C SER A 50 16.01 -14.29 17.30
N GLN A 51 16.16 -13.37 16.35
CA GLN A 51 15.86 -11.94 16.51
C GLN A 51 14.35 -11.64 16.33
N PHE A 52 13.60 -12.58 15.75
CA PHE A 52 12.16 -12.41 15.55
C PHE A 52 11.41 -12.18 16.87
N GLU A 53 11.76 -12.93 17.93
CA GLU A 53 11.15 -12.72 19.25
C GLU A 53 11.50 -11.37 19.87
N VAL A 54 12.72 -10.87 19.64
CA VAL A 54 13.13 -9.54 20.12
C VAL A 54 12.28 -8.46 19.46
N VAL A 55 12.12 -8.53 18.14
CA VAL A 55 11.27 -7.59 17.37
C VAL A 55 9.82 -7.69 17.83
N SER A 56 9.30 -8.89 18.04
CA SER A 56 7.94 -9.12 18.52
C SER A 56 7.72 -8.51 19.92
N ARG A 57 8.68 -8.68 20.86
CA ARG A 57 8.62 -8.05 22.20
C ARG A 57 8.70 -6.54 22.16
N LEU A 58 9.48 -5.95 21.24
CA LEU A 58 9.55 -4.49 21.05
C LEU A 58 8.22 -3.91 20.60
N MET A 59 7.48 -4.64 19.75
CA MET A 59 6.13 -4.25 19.35
C MET A 59 5.14 -4.31 20.53
N GLN A 60 5.19 -5.38 21.33
CA GLN A 60 4.33 -5.53 22.51
C GLN A 60 4.57 -4.45 23.56
N ARG A 61 5.84 -3.98 23.77
CA ARG A 61 6.17 -2.90 24.71
C ARG A 61 5.66 -1.53 24.28
N LYS A 62 5.53 -1.25 22.98
CA LYS A 62 4.91 0.00 22.49
C LYS A 62 3.37 0.00 22.61
N GLY A 63 2.75 -1.15 22.89
CA GLY A 63 1.30 -1.31 23.04
C GLY A 63 0.74 -1.13 24.45
N HIS A 64 1.56 -0.89 25.48
CA HIS A 64 1.10 -0.80 26.87
C HIS A 64 0.99 0.66 27.38
N GLY A 65 0.05 1.40 26.79
CA GLY A 65 -0.24 2.76 27.28
C GLY A 65 -1.46 3.36 26.59
N ALA A 66 -2.61 2.79 26.77
CA ALA A 66 -3.97 3.36 26.73
C ALA A 66 -4.97 2.24 26.38
N GLU A 67 -5.69 1.76 27.36
CA GLU A 67 -6.87 0.92 27.13
C GLU A 67 -7.87 1.65 26.23
N SER A 68 -8.37 0.96 25.20
CA SER A 68 -9.65 1.15 24.52
C SER A 68 -9.69 1.69 23.08
N SER A 69 -8.61 2.04 22.40
CA SER A 69 -8.73 2.54 21.02
C SER A 69 -7.88 1.79 19.97
N ILE A 70 -7.20 0.72 20.34
CA ILE A 70 -6.33 0.00 19.39
C ILE A 70 -7.16 -0.97 18.57
N ILE A 71 -7.28 -0.70 17.26
CA ILE A 71 -7.78 -1.67 16.30
C ILE A 71 -6.64 -2.58 15.86
N THR A 72 -6.88 -3.88 15.77
CA THR A 72 -5.88 -4.89 15.39
C THR A 72 -6.14 -5.44 14.00
N THR A 73 -5.10 -5.99 13.36
CA THR A 73 -5.21 -6.71 12.08
C THR A 73 -6.23 -7.84 12.14
N GLU A 74 -6.31 -8.55 13.27
CA GLU A 74 -7.26 -9.64 13.49
C GLU A 74 -8.70 -9.14 13.51
N GLU A 75 -8.95 -8.05 14.22
CA GLU A 75 -10.28 -7.41 14.29
C GLU A 75 -10.70 -6.88 12.91
N VAL A 76 -9.80 -6.23 12.17
CA VAL A 76 -10.08 -5.78 10.80
C VAL A 76 -10.44 -6.96 9.91
N PHE A 77 -9.65 -8.03 9.93
CA PHE A 77 -9.91 -9.24 9.15
C PHE A 77 -11.29 -9.85 9.48
N ALA A 78 -11.64 -9.97 10.77
CA ALA A 78 -12.93 -10.50 11.20
C ALA A 78 -14.10 -9.64 10.71
N LEU A 79 -14.00 -8.32 10.81
CA LEU A 79 -15.03 -7.38 10.37
C LEU A 79 -15.17 -7.34 8.83
N LEU A 80 -14.08 -7.52 8.09
CA LEU A 80 -14.13 -7.67 6.63
C LEU A 80 -14.92 -8.91 6.21
N LEU A 81 -14.73 -10.05 6.91
CA LEU A 81 -15.41 -11.31 6.62
C LEU A 81 -16.94 -11.24 6.84
N VAL A 82 -17.39 -10.43 7.79
CA VAL A 82 -18.81 -10.25 8.10
C VAL A 82 -19.43 -9.00 7.43
N ALA A 83 -18.70 -8.36 6.51
CA ALA A 83 -19.12 -7.18 5.75
C ALA A 83 -19.49 -5.95 6.61
N ASP A 84 -18.92 -5.81 7.82
CA ASP A 84 -19.25 -4.71 8.72
C ASP A 84 -18.33 -3.49 8.51
N HIS A 85 -18.51 -2.83 7.34
CA HIS A 85 -17.76 -1.64 7.00
C HIS A 85 -18.04 -0.44 7.92
N LEU A 86 -19.26 -0.33 8.46
CA LEU A 86 -19.63 0.78 9.35
C LEU A 86 -18.88 0.70 10.67
N GLN A 87 -18.80 -0.48 11.26
CA GLN A 87 -18.02 -0.68 12.47
C GLN A 87 -16.54 -0.45 12.22
N LEU A 88 -16.00 -0.91 11.08
CA LEU A 88 -14.61 -0.62 10.69
C LEU A 88 -14.34 0.89 10.59
N ILE A 89 -15.19 1.65 9.89
CA ILE A 89 -15.04 3.09 9.76
C ILE A 89 -15.06 3.76 11.14
N GLU A 90 -15.99 3.38 12.01
CA GLU A 90 -16.06 3.92 13.38
C GLU A 90 -14.80 3.61 14.18
N ARG A 91 -14.32 2.37 14.13
CA ARG A 91 -13.09 1.94 14.81
C ARG A 91 -11.87 2.71 14.32
N PHE A 92 -11.75 2.90 13.01
CA PHE A 92 -10.66 3.72 12.43
C PHE A 92 -10.75 5.17 12.89
N TYR A 93 -11.93 5.76 12.95
CA TYR A 93 -12.10 7.14 13.42
C TYR A 93 -11.74 7.32 14.88
N ARG A 94 -12.06 6.35 15.72
CA ARG A 94 -11.70 6.38 17.15
C ARG A 94 -10.20 6.20 17.36
N ALA A 95 -9.58 5.26 16.63
CA ALA A 95 -8.16 4.95 16.77
C ALA A 95 -7.24 6.01 16.12
N ALA A 96 -7.73 6.70 15.08
CA ALA A 96 -6.95 7.63 14.27
C ALA A 96 -7.78 8.87 13.89
N PRO A 97 -7.85 9.90 14.75
CA PRO A 97 -8.69 11.07 14.54
C PRO A 97 -8.19 12.00 13.43
N THR A 98 -6.91 11.93 13.04
CA THR A 98 -6.32 12.73 11.97
C THR A 98 -6.05 11.89 10.72
N ILE A 99 -6.05 12.52 9.54
CA ILE A 99 -5.78 11.82 8.28
C ILE A 99 -4.37 11.19 8.29
N GLN A 100 -3.37 11.88 8.82
CA GLN A 100 -2.01 11.33 8.93
C GLN A 100 -1.99 10.04 9.74
N ARG A 101 -2.63 10.06 10.92
CA ARG A 101 -2.71 8.87 11.78
C ARG A 101 -3.52 7.74 11.14
N GLN A 102 -4.51 8.06 10.31
CA GLN A 102 -5.26 7.04 9.56
C GLN A 102 -4.41 6.36 8.50
N ILE A 103 -3.56 7.09 7.77
CA ILE A 103 -2.65 6.48 6.80
C ILE A 103 -1.66 5.53 7.48
N GLU A 104 -1.10 5.93 8.63
CA GLU A 104 -0.24 5.05 9.43
C GLU A 104 -0.99 3.76 9.82
N LEU A 105 -2.22 3.91 10.33
CA LEU A 105 -3.04 2.77 10.75
C LEU A 105 -3.47 1.89 9.58
N ILE A 106 -3.73 2.47 8.41
CA ILE A 106 -4.02 1.71 7.19
C ILE A 106 -2.79 0.88 6.81
N GLU A 107 -1.60 1.44 6.81
CA GLU A 107 -0.39 0.70 6.45
C GLU A 107 -0.03 -0.37 7.50
N ASP A 108 -0.22 -0.07 8.78
CA ASP A 108 0.19 -0.94 9.87
C ASP A 108 -0.81 -2.06 10.19
N VAL A 109 -2.11 -1.85 9.89
CA VAL A 109 -3.18 -2.77 10.32
C VAL A 109 -4.08 -3.21 9.17
N PHE A 110 -4.58 -2.26 8.35
CA PHE A 110 -5.56 -2.57 7.32
C PHE A 110 -4.93 -3.33 6.14
N VAL A 111 -3.79 -2.88 5.64
CA VAL A 111 -3.06 -3.55 4.55
C VAL A 111 -2.64 -4.98 4.94
N PRO A 112 -2.09 -5.24 6.14
CA PRO A 112 -1.85 -6.62 6.59
C PRO A 112 -3.11 -7.49 6.65
N ALA A 113 -4.27 -6.94 7.04
CA ALA A 113 -5.53 -7.68 7.02
C ALA A 113 -5.95 -8.05 5.59
N LEU A 114 -5.77 -7.15 4.61
CA LEU A 114 -6.01 -7.45 3.20
C LEU A 114 -5.07 -8.54 2.66
N TRP A 115 -3.81 -8.52 3.04
CA TRP A 115 -2.88 -9.60 2.66
C TRP A 115 -3.28 -10.94 3.25
N ARG A 116 -3.79 -10.93 4.49
CA ARG A 116 -4.32 -12.15 5.11
C ARG A 116 -5.54 -12.69 4.35
N VAL A 117 -6.44 -11.82 3.88
CA VAL A 117 -7.55 -12.23 3.01
C VAL A 117 -7.02 -12.94 1.76
N GLY A 118 -6.04 -12.35 1.07
CA GLY A 118 -5.42 -12.96 -0.12
C GLY A 118 -4.72 -14.29 0.17
N ASP A 119 -3.95 -14.37 1.27
CA ASP A 119 -3.28 -15.61 1.69
C ASP A 119 -4.28 -16.74 2.02
N GLN A 120 -5.34 -16.43 2.75
CA GLN A 120 -6.37 -17.41 3.09
C GLN A 120 -7.15 -17.88 1.87
N TRP A 121 -7.42 -16.98 0.91
CA TRP A 121 -8.00 -17.37 -0.36
C TRP A 121 -7.08 -18.30 -1.15
N GLN A 122 -5.80 -17.97 -1.28
CA GLN A 122 -4.82 -18.84 -1.95
C GLN A 122 -4.68 -20.22 -1.33
N ARG A 123 -4.88 -20.33 0.00
CA ARG A 123 -4.88 -21.61 0.74
C ARG A 123 -6.23 -22.32 0.73
N ASN A 124 -7.24 -21.79 0.05
CA ASN A 124 -8.61 -22.29 0.04
C ASN A 124 -9.26 -22.38 1.44
N THR A 125 -8.84 -21.56 2.40
CA THR A 125 -9.43 -21.49 3.75
C THR A 125 -10.62 -20.54 3.81
N ILE A 126 -10.72 -19.62 2.85
CA ILE A 126 -11.92 -18.84 2.55
C ILE A 126 -12.31 -19.03 1.08
N SER A 127 -13.61 -18.93 0.80
CA SER A 127 -14.15 -19.06 -0.55
C SER A 127 -13.89 -17.80 -1.40
N VAL A 128 -14.03 -17.93 -2.73
CA VAL A 128 -14.01 -16.76 -3.64
C VAL A 128 -15.05 -15.71 -3.23
N SER A 129 -16.25 -16.14 -2.82
CA SER A 129 -17.31 -15.22 -2.38
C SER A 129 -16.91 -14.45 -1.13
N GLN A 130 -16.25 -15.10 -0.17
CA GLN A 130 -15.75 -14.43 1.04
C GLN A 130 -14.63 -13.44 0.71
N GLU A 131 -13.72 -13.80 -0.18
CA GLU A 131 -12.67 -12.87 -0.66
C GLU A 131 -13.32 -11.63 -1.31
N LYS A 132 -14.34 -11.81 -2.18
CA LYS A 132 -15.05 -10.69 -2.82
C LYS A 132 -15.81 -9.83 -1.82
N ILE A 133 -16.42 -10.42 -0.80
CA ILE A 133 -17.05 -9.68 0.32
C ILE A 133 -16.00 -8.82 1.03
N CYS A 134 -14.86 -9.40 1.40
CA CYS A 134 -13.78 -8.66 2.08
C CYS A 134 -13.27 -7.50 1.22
N THR A 135 -13.00 -7.72 -0.06
CA THR A 135 -12.50 -6.70 -1.00
C THR A 135 -13.51 -5.57 -1.18
N SER A 136 -14.80 -5.91 -1.36
CA SER A 136 -15.87 -4.91 -1.48
C SER A 136 -16.03 -4.10 -0.18
N THR A 137 -16.03 -4.77 0.97
CA THR A 137 -16.10 -4.13 2.29
C THR A 137 -14.92 -3.19 2.51
N ALA A 138 -13.71 -3.62 2.14
CA ALA A 138 -12.51 -2.79 2.22
C ALA A 138 -12.62 -1.53 1.36
N ALA A 139 -13.17 -1.64 0.15
CA ALA A 139 -13.42 -0.48 -0.70
C ALA A 139 -14.39 0.52 -0.05
N MET A 140 -15.49 0.03 0.54
CA MET A 140 -16.46 0.87 1.26
C MET A 140 -15.83 1.57 2.47
N VAL A 141 -14.95 0.89 3.21
CA VAL A 141 -14.20 1.49 4.32
C VAL A 141 -13.32 2.64 3.82
N LEU A 142 -12.52 2.41 2.79
CA LEU A 142 -11.64 3.44 2.22
C LEU A 142 -12.43 4.64 1.67
N ASP A 143 -13.58 4.41 1.03
CA ASP A 143 -14.46 5.47 0.56
C ASP A 143 -15.04 6.28 1.73
N GLY A 144 -15.47 5.63 2.80
CA GLY A 144 -15.97 6.28 4.01
C GLY A 144 -14.90 7.11 4.71
N LEU A 145 -13.67 6.60 4.82
CA LEU A 145 -12.54 7.34 5.38
C LEU A 145 -12.19 8.55 4.50
N THR A 146 -12.19 8.39 3.17
CA THR A 146 -11.91 9.45 2.20
C THR A 146 -12.95 10.56 2.27
N ALA A 147 -14.24 10.22 2.37
CA ALA A 147 -15.35 11.18 2.43
C ALA A 147 -15.20 12.16 3.60
N ARG A 148 -14.73 11.71 4.76
CA ARG A 148 -14.52 12.57 5.93
C ARG A 148 -13.51 13.69 5.69
N PHE A 149 -12.46 13.43 4.90
CA PHE A 149 -11.37 14.36 4.65
C PHE A 149 -11.52 15.12 3.32
N SER A 150 -12.62 14.90 2.59
CA SER A 150 -12.90 15.56 1.33
C SER A 150 -13.34 17.03 1.48
N THR A 151 -13.42 17.56 2.70
CA THR A 151 -13.89 18.91 2.98
C THR A 151 -12.91 19.98 2.52
N SER A 152 -13.36 20.79 1.59
CA SER A 152 -13.14 22.22 1.26
C SER A 152 -11.75 22.88 1.34
N ALA A 153 -10.65 22.23 1.63
CA ALA A 153 -9.34 22.84 1.46
C ALA A 153 -9.04 22.95 -0.05
N LYS A 154 -8.77 24.17 -0.54
CA LYS A 154 -8.28 24.38 -1.91
C LYS A 154 -6.95 23.66 -2.05
N ARG A 155 -6.96 22.49 -2.71
CA ARG A 155 -5.76 21.73 -3.01
C ARG A 155 -5.15 22.28 -4.29
N GLU A 156 -3.90 22.69 -4.21
CA GLU A 156 -3.22 23.37 -5.33
C GLU A 156 -2.63 22.39 -6.34
N ARG A 157 -2.20 21.21 -5.88
CA ARG A 157 -1.58 20.17 -6.71
C ARG A 157 -2.62 19.11 -7.06
N THR A 158 -2.57 18.61 -8.28
CA THR A 158 -3.46 17.53 -8.74
C THR A 158 -2.63 16.35 -9.19
N PHE A 159 -3.00 15.15 -8.72
CA PHE A 159 -2.44 13.89 -9.18
C PHE A 159 -3.58 13.03 -9.73
N VAL A 160 -3.31 12.31 -10.83
CA VAL A 160 -4.26 11.40 -11.47
C VAL A 160 -3.81 9.98 -11.22
N GLY A 161 -4.73 9.10 -10.83
CA GLY A 161 -4.45 7.70 -10.56
C GLY A 161 -5.35 6.75 -11.30
N ALA A 162 -4.78 5.60 -11.65
CA ALA A 162 -5.51 4.54 -12.31
C ALA A 162 -4.83 3.17 -12.09
N SER A 163 -5.53 2.12 -12.51
CA SER A 163 -4.92 0.83 -12.82
C SER A 163 -5.22 0.48 -14.26
N PHE A 164 -4.25 -0.07 -14.99
CA PHE A 164 -4.40 -0.42 -16.41
C PHE A 164 -5.45 -1.50 -16.64
N VAL A 165 -5.81 -1.72 -17.91
CA VAL A 165 -6.84 -2.69 -18.34
C VAL A 165 -6.56 -4.11 -17.81
N SER A 166 -5.30 -4.47 -17.64
CA SER A 166 -4.86 -5.76 -17.10
C SER A 166 -5.04 -5.91 -15.58
N SER A 167 -5.44 -4.85 -14.86
CA SER A 167 -5.59 -4.85 -13.40
C SER A 167 -7.02 -4.52 -12.99
N HIS A 168 -7.58 -5.34 -12.12
CA HIS A 168 -8.93 -5.14 -11.56
C HIS A 168 -8.91 -4.66 -10.10
N ASP A 169 -7.74 -4.41 -9.53
CA ASP A 169 -7.59 -4.01 -8.13
C ASP A 169 -7.59 -2.48 -8.00
N THR A 170 -8.51 -2.00 -7.16
CA THR A 170 -8.67 -0.57 -6.87
C THR A 170 -8.20 -0.17 -5.48
N LEU A 171 -8.02 -1.14 -4.55
CA LEU A 171 -7.77 -0.84 -3.13
C LEU A 171 -6.48 -0.07 -2.92
N ALA A 172 -5.39 -0.49 -3.57
CA ALA A 172 -4.10 0.19 -3.45
C ALA A 172 -4.20 1.65 -3.93
N SER A 173 -4.88 1.91 -5.05
CA SER A 173 -5.08 3.28 -5.54
C SER A 173 -5.99 4.12 -4.65
N LYS A 174 -6.99 3.53 -3.99
CA LYS A 174 -7.81 4.23 -2.99
C LYS A 174 -6.99 4.61 -1.75
N ILE A 175 -6.09 3.75 -1.30
CA ILE A 175 -5.16 4.04 -0.20
C ILE A 175 -4.24 5.22 -0.60
N VAL A 176 -3.72 5.19 -1.82
CA VAL A 176 -2.89 6.29 -2.36
C VAL A 176 -3.70 7.59 -2.40
N ALA A 177 -4.92 7.57 -2.91
CA ALA A 177 -5.77 8.76 -2.97
C ALA A 177 -5.99 9.38 -1.59
N LEU A 178 -6.30 8.56 -0.57
CA LEU A 178 -6.44 9.03 0.80
C LEU A 178 -5.11 9.60 1.34
N GLY A 179 -3.99 8.94 1.06
CA GLY A 179 -2.66 9.41 1.44
C GLY A 179 -2.31 10.77 0.85
N LEU A 180 -2.57 10.98 -0.43
CA LEU A 180 -2.32 12.26 -1.11
C LEU A 180 -3.10 13.42 -0.50
N MET A 181 -4.31 13.15 0.01
CA MET A 181 -5.10 14.17 0.71
C MET A 181 -4.43 14.63 2.00
N SER A 182 -3.64 13.79 2.67
CA SER A 182 -2.91 14.15 3.91
C SER A 182 -1.80 15.18 3.68
N ILE A 183 -1.30 15.27 2.44
CA ILE A 183 -0.27 16.22 2.02
C ILE A 183 -0.80 17.35 1.14
N ASN A 184 -2.10 17.60 1.21
CA ASN A 184 -2.80 18.67 0.48
C ASN A 184 -2.71 18.54 -1.06
N VAL A 185 -2.69 17.31 -1.58
CA VAL A 185 -2.80 17.01 -3.01
C VAL A 185 -4.24 16.60 -3.33
N ARG A 186 -4.77 17.06 -4.45
CA ARG A 186 -6.07 16.64 -5.00
C ARG A 186 -5.88 15.33 -5.77
N PRO A 187 -6.35 14.19 -5.27
CA PRO A 187 -6.34 12.96 -6.05
C PRO A 187 -7.53 12.92 -6.99
N ILE A 188 -7.29 12.53 -8.24
CA ILE A 188 -8.33 12.14 -9.19
C ILE A 188 -8.09 10.66 -9.50
N PHE A 189 -8.94 9.79 -8.98
CA PHE A 189 -8.82 8.36 -9.21
C PHE A 189 -9.83 7.90 -10.26
N LEU A 190 -9.32 7.42 -11.41
CA LEU A 190 -10.13 6.99 -12.56
C LEU A 190 -10.68 5.57 -12.43
N GLY A 191 -10.20 4.79 -11.45
CA GLY A 191 -10.59 3.40 -11.29
C GLY A 191 -9.58 2.42 -11.89
N CYS A 192 -10.08 1.22 -12.20
CA CYS A 192 -9.31 0.16 -12.82
C CYS A 192 -9.78 -0.09 -14.27
N GLY A 193 -8.96 -0.78 -15.04
CA GLY A 193 -9.31 -1.11 -16.42
C GLY A 193 -9.19 0.08 -17.37
N ILE A 194 -8.34 1.05 -17.08
CA ILE A 194 -8.23 2.30 -17.83
C ILE A 194 -7.08 2.22 -18.83
N ALA A 195 -7.35 2.54 -20.10
CA ALA A 195 -6.33 2.59 -21.11
C ALA A 195 -5.42 3.83 -20.93
N PRO A 196 -4.11 3.74 -21.31
CA PRO A 196 -3.14 4.81 -21.11
C PRO A 196 -3.58 6.16 -21.69
N GLU A 197 -4.30 6.16 -22.80
CA GLU A 197 -4.80 7.36 -23.50
C GLU A 197 -5.72 8.19 -22.61
N TYR A 198 -6.66 7.54 -21.90
CA TYR A 198 -7.61 8.22 -21.02
C TYR A 198 -6.94 8.74 -19.75
N ILE A 199 -5.90 8.05 -19.29
CA ILE A 199 -5.10 8.53 -18.15
C ILE A 199 -4.36 9.80 -18.54
N ALA A 200 -3.71 9.80 -19.70
CA ALA A 200 -2.99 10.96 -20.22
C ALA A 200 -3.93 12.14 -20.51
N GLU A 201 -5.09 11.89 -21.11
CA GLU A 201 -6.13 12.90 -21.33
C GLU A 201 -6.57 13.55 -20.02
N CYS A 202 -6.89 12.75 -19.00
CA CYS A 202 -7.29 13.27 -17.69
C CYS A 202 -6.15 14.07 -17.03
N ALA A 203 -4.91 13.61 -17.15
CA ALA A 203 -3.76 14.32 -16.63
C ALA A 203 -3.59 15.70 -17.29
N ALA A 204 -3.76 15.78 -18.61
CA ALA A 204 -3.72 17.04 -19.35
C ALA A 204 -4.87 17.98 -18.96
N LEU A 205 -6.11 17.48 -18.95
CA LEU A 205 -7.31 18.27 -18.61
C LEU A 205 -7.29 18.82 -17.18
N SER A 206 -6.68 18.10 -16.25
CA SER A 206 -6.61 18.46 -14.83
C SER A 206 -5.34 19.22 -14.46
N ASN A 207 -4.43 19.47 -15.40
CA ASN A 207 -3.09 20.01 -15.15
C ASN A 207 -2.36 19.23 -14.04
N ALA A 208 -2.36 17.90 -14.15
CA ALA A 208 -1.79 17.05 -13.14
C ALA A 208 -0.24 17.17 -13.11
N GLU A 209 0.34 17.22 -11.92
CA GLU A 209 1.80 17.17 -11.72
C GLU A 209 2.36 15.75 -11.77
N ALA A 210 1.52 14.77 -11.47
CA ALA A 210 1.91 13.37 -11.51
C ALA A 210 0.72 12.46 -11.82
N VAL A 211 1.07 11.30 -12.35
CA VAL A 211 0.18 10.15 -12.50
C VAL A 211 0.69 9.03 -11.60
N TRP A 212 -0.20 8.34 -10.85
CA TRP A 212 0.17 7.12 -10.15
C TRP A 212 -0.54 5.90 -10.72
N ILE A 213 0.20 4.80 -10.87
CA ILE A 213 -0.33 3.52 -11.33
C ILE A 213 -0.04 2.46 -10.26
N SER A 214 -1.08 1.78 -9.81
CA SER A 214 -0.95 0.72 -8.82
C SER A 214 -0.92 -0.66 -9.49
N HIS A 215 0.09 -1.46 -9.13
CA HIS A 215 0.28 -2.84 -9.61
C HIS A 215 0.27 -3.80 -8.42
N THR A 216 -0.88 -4.32 -8.05
CA THR A 216 -1.01 -5.33 -6.97
C THR A 216 -0.98 -6.74 -7.52
N HIS A 217 -1.45 -6.93 -8.74
CA HIS A 217 -1.44 -8.20 -9.46
C HIS A 217 -1.05 -7.94 -10.92
N VAL A 218 -0.04 -8.62 -11.42
CA VAL A 218 0.42 -8.51 -12.81
C VAL A 218 0.32 -9.88 -13.47
N LEU A 219 -0.62 -10.01 -14.41
CA LEU A 219 -0.84 -11.22 -15.17
C LEU A 219 -0.03 -11.25 -16.48
N ASP A 220 0.13 -10.09 -17.10
CA ASP A 220 0.88 -9.90 -18.35
C ASP A 220 1.87 -8.72 -18.18
N LEU A 221 3.12 -9.06 -17.93
CA LEU A 221 4.18 -8.05 -17.74
C LEU A 221 4.49 -7.31 -19.03
N GLU A 222 4.44 -7.97 -20.17
CA GLU A 222 4.73 -7.33 -21.46
C GLU A 222 3.67 -6.28 -21.79
N GLN A 223 2.38 -6.58 -21.49
CA GLN A 223 1.32 -5.61 -21.65
C GLN A 223 1.51 -4.41 -20.71
N VAL A 224 1.85 -4.65 -19.46
CA VAL A 224 2.14 -3.56 -18.49
C VAL A 224 3.25 -2.65 -18.99
N VAL A 225 4.35 -3.22 -19.52
CA VAL A 225 5.45 -2.43 -20.09
C VAL A 225 4.98 -1.62 -21.30
N ARG A 226 4.20 -2.24 -22.22
CA ARG A 226 3.61 -1.52 -23.37
C ARG A 226 2.72 -0.37 -22.93
N ASP A 227 1.87 -0.58 -21.93
CA ASP A 227 0.95 0.44 -21.42
C ASP A 227 1.71 1.61 -20.78
N HIS A 228 2.75 1.34 -20.01
CA HIS A 228 3.62 2.40 -19.47
C HIS A 228 4.32 3.19 -20.57
N ASN A 229 4.86 2.52 -21.57
CA ASN A 229 5.52 3.19 -22.70
C ASN A 229 4.54 4.06 -23.49
N THR A 230 3.29 3.61 -23.66
CA THR A 230 2.22 4.37 -24.30
C THR A 230 1.84 5.57 -23.45
N LEU A 231 1.59 5.36 -22.15
CA LEU A 231 1.27 6.44 -21.21
C LEU A 231 2.36 7.52 -21.24
N ARG A 232 3.62 7.13 -21.15
CA ARG A 232 4.73 8.08 -21.09
C ARG A 232 4.82 8.96 -22.34
N LYS A 233 4.56 8.40 -23.53
CA LYS A 233 4.54 9.13 -24.79
C LYS A 233 3.41 10.16 -24.89
N LEU A 234 2.29 9.89 -24.24
CA LEU A 234 1.08 10.71 -24.32
C LEU A 234 0.99 11.75 -23.21
N LEU A 235 1.72 11.57 -22.09
CA LEU A 235 1.69 12.51 -20.98
C LEU A 235 2.35 13.84 -21.37
N PRO A 236 1.78 14.97 -20.90
CA PRO A 236 2.42 16.28 -21.04
C PRO A 236 3.84 16.28 -20.46
N ALA A 237 4.71 17.10 -21.03
CA ALA A 237 6.07 17.28 -20.52
C ALA A 237 6.05 17.72 -19.05
N GLY A 238 6.91 17.10 -18.22
CA GLY A 238 7.03 17.42 -16.80
C GLY A 238 6.07 16.64 -15.89
N VAL A 239 5.06 15.94 -16.41
CA VAL A 239 4.21 15.08 -15.60
C VAL A 239 5.00 13.84 -15.16
N ARG A 240 5.12 13.63 -13.85
CA ARG A 240 5.84 12.48 -13.26
C ARG A 240 4.98 11.22 -13.30
N VAL A 241 5.61 10.06 -13.52
CA VAL A 241 4.96 8.75 -13.39
C VAL A 241 5.45 8.07 -12.12
N ILE A 242 4.51 7.70 -11.25
CA ILE A 242 4.76 7.07 -9.98
C ILE A 242 4.10 5.71 -9.99
N ILE A 243 4.83 4.69 -9.65
CA ILE A 243 4.32 3.31 -9.61
C ILE A 243 4.48 2.72 -8.22
N GLY A 244 3.55 1.87 -7.84
CA GLY A 244 3.57 1.17 -6.56
C GLY A 244 2.82 -0.14 -6.61
N GLY A 245 2.74 -0.80 -5.46
CA GLY A 245 2.10 -2.10 -5.30
C GLY A 245 3.08 -3.29 -5.38
N GLY A 246 2.64 -4.42 -4.83
CA GLY A 246 3.48 -5.62 -4.67
C GLY A 246 3.56 -6.52 -5.89
N GLY A 247 2.86 -6.19 -6.99
CA GLY A 247 2.76 -7.06 -8.18
C GLY A 247 3.98 -7.04 -9.11
N LEU A 248 4.84 -6.02 -9.00
CA LEU A 248 6.04 -5.91 -9.82
C LEU A 248 7.28 -6.40 -9.06
N SER A 249 7.93 -7.44 -9.59
CA SER A 249 9.22 -7.88 -9.09
C SER A 249 10.32 -6.82 -9.33
N PRO A 250 11.44 -6.82 -8.61
CA PRO A 250 12.54 -5.90 -8.86
C PRO A 250 13.09 -5.95 -10.29
N SER A 251 13.04 -7.11 -10.95
CA SER A 251 13.41 -7.27 -12.36
C SER A 251 12.38 -6.63 -13.30
N ALA A 252 11.08 -6.80 -13.01
CA ALA A 252 10.01 -6.19 -13.79
C ALA A 252 10.04 -4.65 -13.74
N ARG A 253 10.32 -4.09 -12.55
CA ARG A 253 10.44 -2.62 -12.38
C ARG A 253 11.51 -1.99 -13.26
N ARG A 254 12.61 -2.72 -13.55
CA ARG A 254 13.69 -2.25 -14.43
C ARG A 254 13.33 -2.22 -15.92
N LEU A 255 12.20 -2.80 -16.29
CA LEU A 255 11.68 -2.77 -17.65
C LEU A 255 10.76 -1.58 -17.91
N ILE A 256 10.41 -0.82 -16.86
CA ILE A 256 9.55 0.36 -16.95
C ILE A 256 10.45 1.59 -16.73
N ASP A 257 10.71 2.30 -17.81
CA ASP A 257 11.55 3.47 -17.79
C ASP A 257 10.81 4.73 -17.30
N ASP A 258 11.56 5.73 -16.86
CA ASP A 258 11.10 7.09 -16.54
C ASP A 258 9.91 7.11 -15.53
N CYS A 259 10.01 6.27 -14.49
CA CYS A 259 9.07 6.22 -13.39
C CYS A 259 9.77 6.13 -12.03
N THR A 260 9.07 6.52 -10.98
CA THR A 260 9.54 6.35 -9.60
C THR A 260 8.69 5.27 -8.90
N TYR A 261 9.35 4.28 -8.32
CA TYR A 261 8.69 3.20 -7.59
C TYR A 261 8.73 3.41 -6.06
N TYR A 262 7.59 3.22 -5.41
CA TYR A 262 7.47 3.20 -3.96
C TYR A 262 6.85 1.90 -3.45
N GLU A 263 7.47 1.33 -2.42
CA GLU A 263 6.95 0.13 -1.74
C GLU A 263 5.92 0.46 -0.65
N SER A 264 5.93 1.70 -0.15
CA SER A 264 5.14 2.16 0.97
C SER A 264 4.53 3.52 0.63
N ILE A 265 3.27 3.70 0.99
CA ILE A 265 2.60 5.00 0.85
C ILE A 265 3.25 6.04 1.76
N LEU A 266 3.61 5.69 2.98
CA LEU A 266 4.26 6.61 3.91
C LEU A 266 5.59 7.12 3.36
N ALA A 267 6.44 6.22 2.82
CA ALA A 267 7.72 6.62 2.22
C ALA A 267 7.52 7.57 1.02
N TRP A 268 6.47 7.36 0.23
CA TRP A 268 6.14 8.26 -0.86
C TRP A 268 5.68 9.63 -0.35
N LEU A 269 4.77 9.67 0.62
CA LEU A 269 4.25 10.92 1.18
C LEU A 269 5.34 11.76 1.86
N GLU A 270 6.27 11.13 2.56
CA GLU A 270 7.45 11.81 3.15
C GLU A 270 8.30 12.45 2.06
N ARG A 271 8.55 11.73 0.96
CA ARG A 271 9.29 12.27 -0.19
C ARG A 271 8.57 13.46 -0.84
N GLU A 272 7.26 13.35 -1.07
CA GLU A 272 6.47 14.44 -1.66
C GLU A 272 6.44 15.69 -0.76
N ASN A 273 6.39 15.51 0.56
CA ASN A 273 6.49 16.63 1.50
C ASN A 273 7.87 17.29 1.47
N SER A 274 8.95 16.52 1.37
CA SER A 274 10.32 17.07 1.30
C SER A 274 10.57 17.90 0.03
N LEU A 275 9.93 17.55 -1.08
CA LEU A 275 9.98 18.32 -2.33
C LEU A 275 9.25 19.68 -2.27
N ARG A 276 8.43 19.93 -1.23
CA ARG A 276 7.74 21.22 -1.02
C ARG A 276 8.60 22.24 -0.27
N VAL A 277 9.60 21.80 0.46
CA VAL A 277 10.39 22.64 1.35
C VAL A 277 11.69 23.10 0.67
N SER A 278 12.03 22.49 -0.44
CA SER A 278 13.17 22.84 -1.30
C SER A 278 12.75 23.78 -2.45
#